data_20122f377748cf54bcd542c329d3e466
#
_entry.id   20122f377748cf54bcd542c329d3e466
#
_cell.length_a   1.000
_cell.length_b   1.000
_cell.length_c   1.000
_cell.angle_alpha   90.00
_cell.angle_beta   90.00
_cell.angle_gamma   90.00
#
_symmetry.space_group_name_H-M   'P 1'
#
loop_
_entity.id
_entity.type
_entity.pdbx_description
1 polymer ?
#
loop_
_entity_poly.entity_id
_entity_poly.type
_entity_poly.pdbx_seq_one_letter_code
_entity_poly.pdbx_strand_id
1 'polypeptide(L)'
;MIKTYSETISEINVEKMGWERSIYLTFDIDWASDFVIADTLELLSRFNLSATFFITHDTPLLKEIRANPRYELGIHPNFNDLIFRDGNQDIKTVREKMDELKQIVPEALSVRSHSTTNSSKLLEIFQEYDIQFDCNYIIPYHVTDKIAPWRLWNDMTRIPYYYSDDLSLAYNLVDESMPQISEREGLKVFDFHPVHIYLNTDSIATYEKTRDIHRNEKLFLQNRVAKRGTRDKFLELIEIVASREL
;
A
#
# COMPACT_ATOMS: atom_id res chain seq x y z
N MET A 1 -19.44 -14.14 -16.42
CA MET A 1 -18.76 -13.29 -15.42
C MET A 1 -17.32 -13.13 -15.86
N ILE A 2 -16.79 -11.93 -15.83
CA ILE A 2 -15.38 -11.66 -16.16
C ILE A 2 -14.59 -12.02 -14.90
N LYS A 3 -13.62 -12.94 -15.00
CA LYS A 3 -12.76 -13.29 -13.85
C LYS A 3 -11.99 -12.04 -13.40
N THR A 4 -12.03 -11.74 -12.11
CA THR A 4 -11.22 -10.70 -11.46
C THR A 4 -10.05 -11.42 -10.79
N TYR A 5 -8.83 -10.91 -10.97
CA TYR A 5 -7.61 -11.50 -10.44
C TYR A 5 -6.97 -10.55 -9.44
N SER A 6 -6.20 -11.09 -8.50
CA SER A 6 -5.22 -10.27 -7.78
C SER A 6 -3.91 -10.24 -8.58
N GLU A 7 -3.36 -9.06 -8.77
CA GLU A 7 -2.08 -8.83 -9.48
C GLU A 7 -1.22 -7.84 -8.69
N THR A 8 0.06 -7.80 -9.01
CA THR A 8 1.01 -6.83 -8.42
C THR A 8 1.09 -5.55 -9.25
N ILE A 9 1.62 -4.48 -8.66
CA ILE A 9 1.72 -3.17 -9.31
C ILE A 9 2.53 -3.23 -10.60
N SER A 10 3.63 -3.98 -10.62
CA SER A 10 4.50 -4.09 -11.80
C SER A 10 3.89 -4.88 -12.97
N GLU A 11 2.80 -5.59 -12.76
CA GLU A 11 2.04 -6.28 -13.82
C GLU A 11 1.12 -5.35 -14.61
N ILE A 12 0.91 -4.10 -14.14
CA ILE A 12 0.06 -3.13 -14.81
C ILE A 12 0.70 -2.66 -16.12
N ASN A 13 0.02 -2.93 -17.23
CA ASN A 13 0.39 -2.42 -18.54
C ASN A 13 -0.67 -1.46 -19.07
N VAL A 14 -0.33 -0.17 -19.19
CA VAL A 14 -1.27 0.89 -19.59
C VAL A 14 -1.80 0.73 -21.02
N GLU A 15 -1.07 0.01 -21.88
CA GLU A 15 -1.46 -0.24 -23.28
C GLU A 15 -2.43 -1.42 -23.38
N LYS A 16 -2.55 -2.24 -22.35
CA LYS A 16 -3.42 -3.41 -22.30
C LYS A 16 -4.47 -3.22 -21.21
N MET A 17 -5.73 -3.21 -21.59
CA MET A 17 -6.86 -2.98 -20.68
C MET A 17 -7.09 -4.11 -19.64
N GLY A 18 -6.13 -5.03 -19.45
CA GLY A 18 -6.21 -6.14 -18.48
C GLY A 18 -6.38 -5.65 -17.04
N TRP A 19 -5.72 -4.56 -16.68
CA TRP A 19 -5.73 -3.97 -15.34
C TRP A 19 -7.13 -3.59 -14.81
N GLU A 20 -8.10 -3.35 -15.68
CA GLU A 20 -9.49 -3.06 -15.28
C GLU A 20 -10.17 -4.26 -14.58
N ARG A 21 -9.69 -5.48 -14.83
CA ARG A 21 -10.26 -6.71 -14.31
C ARG A 21 -9.62 -7.17 -13.01
N SER A 22 -8.50 -6.55 -12.64
CA SER A 22 -7.70 -6.96 -11.49
C SER A 22 -7.95 -6.05 -10.29
N ILE A 23 -7.73 -6.61 -9.10
CA ILE A 23 -7.64 -5.90 -7.85
C ILE A 23 -6.19 -5.94 -7.39
N TYR A 24 -5.64 -4.79 -7.07
CA TYR A 24 -4.27 -4.63 -6.61
C TYR A 24 -4.29 -4.35 -5.12
N LEU A 25 -3.85 -5.33 -4.33
CA LEU A 25 -3.69 -5.20 -2.90
C LEU A 25 -2.31 -4.62 -2.61
N THR A 26 -2.25 -3.50 -1.94
CA THR A 26 -0.98 -2.85 -1.58
C THR A 26 -0.91 -2.60 -0.08
N PHE A 27 0.31 -2.66 0.47
CA PHE A 27 0.55 -2.50 1.89
C PHE A 27 1.72 -1.55 2.14
N ASP A 28 1.46 -0.44 2.83
CA ASP A 28 2.49 0.43 3.36
C ASP A 28 2.85 -0.09 4.75
N ILE A 29 4.08 -0.65 4.91
CA ILE A 29 4.42 -1.34 6.17
C ILE A 29 4.72 -0.41 7.35
N ASP A 30 4.92 0.87 7.12
CA ASP A 30 5.00 1.99 8.09
C ASP A 30 5.73 1.66 9.41
N TRP A 31 6.95 1.08 9.29
CA TRP A 31 7.77 0.66 10.43
C TRP A 31 7.07 -0.28 11.41
N ALA A 32 6.10 -1.04 10.92
CA ALA A 32 5.38 -2.03 11.70
C ALA A 32 6.32 -3.10 12.24
N SER A 33 6.01 -3.63 13.41
CA SER A 33 6.76 -4.75 13.99
C SER A 33 6.57 -6.04 13.17
N ASP A 34 7.56 -6.93 13.20
CA ASP A 34 7.54 -8.18 12.42
C ASP A 34 6.26 -9.00 12.65
N PHE A 35 5.78 -9.12 13.90
CA PHE A 35 4.55 -9.87 14.19
C PHE A 35 3.29 -9.24 13.54
N VAL A 36 3.29 -7.93 13.32
CA VAL A 36 2.20 -7.20 12.65
C VAL A 36 2.21 -7.50 11.15
N ILE A 37 3.39 -7.48 10.53
CA ILE A 37 3.57 -7.82 9.12
C ILE A 37 3.25 -9.31 8.90
N ALA A 38 3.73 -10.19 9.80
CA ALA A 38 3.47 -11.62 9.74
C ALA A 38 1.98 -11.97 9.78
N ASP A 39 1.17 -11.28 10.62
CA ASP A 39 -0.29 -11.47 10.66
C ASP A 39 -0.94 -11.13 9.30
N THR A 40 -0.48 -10.07 8.61
CA THR A 40 -0.97 -9.72 7.27
C THR A 40 -0.58 -10.77 6.24
N LEU A 41 0.67 -11.26 6.26
CA LEU A 41 1.13 -12.33 5.37
C LEU A 41 0.34 -13.63 5.59
N GLU A 42 0.07 -13.99 6.85
CA GLU A 42 -0.75 -15.16 7.19
C GLU A 42 -2.16 -15.05 6.60
N LEU A 43 -2.80 -13.89 6.69
CA LEU A 43 -4.12 -13.68 6.11
C LEU A 43 -4.11 -13.84 4.58
N LEU A 44 -3.15 -13.23 3.89
CA LEU A 44 -3.00 -13.34 2.44
C LEU A 44 -2.72 -14.79 1.99
N SER A 45 -1.88 -15.51 2.72
CA SER A 45 -1.51 -16.89 2.37
C SER A 45 -2.68 -17.85 2.36
N ARG A 46 -3.71 -17.61 3.18
CA ARG A 46 -4.94 -18.41 3.23
C ARG A 46 -5.73 -18.39 1.92
N PHE A 47 -5.58 -17.32 1.13
CA PHE A 47 -6.35 -17.09 -0.09
C PHE A 47 -5.49 -17.12 -1.35
N ASN A 48 -4.17 -17.32 -1.24
CA ASN A 48 -3.22 -17.38 -2.35
C ASN A 48 -3.28 -16.15 -3.28
N LEU A 49 -3.43 -14.95 -2.71
CA LEU A 49 -3.58 -13.68 -3.43
C LEU A 49 -2.23 -13.02 -3.74
N SER A 50 -2.17 -12.23 -4.81
CA SER A 50 -1.04 -11.37 -5.14
C SER A 50 -1.11 -10.06 -4.36
N ALA A 51 0.05 -9.48 -4.01
CA ALA A 51 0.14 -8.23 -3.27
C ALA A 51 1.47 -7.51 -3.52
N THR A 52 1.46 -6.17 -3.38
CA THR A 52 2.68 -5.34 -3.39
C THR A 52 2.89 -4.72 -2.01
N PHE A 53 4.09 -4.90 -1.45
CA PHE A 53 4.48 -4.35 -0.16
C PHE A 53 5.47 -3.19 -0.36
N PHE A 54 5.13 -2.00 0.12
CA PHE A 54 5.99 -0.82 0.11
C PHE A 54 6.80 -0.75 1.40
N ILE A 55 8.10 -0.95 1.27
CA ILE A 55 9.03 -1.24 2.37
C ILE A 55 9.66 0.05 2.92
N THR A 56 9.62 0.21 4.25
CA THR A 56 10.22 1.34 4.98
C THR A 56 11.52 0.96 5.68
N HIS A 57 11.76 -0.32 5.98
CA HIS A 57 12.88 -0.79 6.80
C HIS A 57 13.21 -2.26 6.54
N ASP A 58 14.40 -2.68 6.95
CA ASP A 58 14.79 -4.09 6.90
C ASP A 58 14.04 -4.90 7.97
N THR A 59 13.53 -6.08 7.57
CA THR A 59 12.84 -7.04 8.42
C THR A 59 13.15 -8.47 7.97
N PRO A 60 13.24 -9.45 8.91
CA PRO A 60 13.43 -10.85 8.55
C PRO A 60 12.37 -11.41 7.59
N LEU A 61 11.19 -10.80 7.57
CA LEU A 61 10.06 -11.22 6.73
C LEU A 61 10.25 -10.92 5.24
N LEU A 62 11.20 -10.05 4.88
CA LEU A 62 11.54 -9.81 3.45
C LEU A 62 11.94 -11.10 2.74
N LYS A 63 12.58 -12.03 3.45
CA LYS A 63 12.94 -13.34 2.89
C LYS A 63 11.70 -14.16 2.54
N GLU A 64 10.68 -14.14 3.38
CA GLU A 64 9.41 -14.82 3.14
C GLU A 64 8.64 -14.17 2.00
N ILE A 65 8.56 -12.83 1.99
CA ILE A 65 7.88 -12.08 0.93
C ILE A 65 8.54 -12.38 -0.43
N ARG A 66 9.88 -12.32 -0.52
CA ARG A 66 10.62 -12.64 -1.76
C ARG A 66 10.44 -14.09 -2.23
N ALA A 67 10.25 -15.02 -1.32
CA ALA A 67 10.06 -16.43 -1.66
C ALA A 67 8.69 -16.72 -2.29
N ASN A 68 7.72 -15.83 -2.12
CA ASN A 68 6.40 -15.98 -2.70
C ASN A 68 6.32 -15.25 -4.06
N PRO A 69 6.17 -15.96 -5.19
CA PRO A 69 6.14 -15.34 -6.52
C PRO A 69 4.91 -14.45 -6.77
N ARG A 70 3.93 -14.46 -5.87
CA ARG A 70 2.75 -13.59 -5.93
C ARG A 70 2.96 -12.25 -5.22
N TYR A 71 4.11 -12.07 -4.55
CA TYR A 71 4.38 -10.84 -3.81
C TYR A 71 5.45 -10.00 -4.51
N GLU A 72 5.20 -8.71 -4.55
CA GLU A 72 6.12 -7.69 -5.05
C GLU A 72 6.60 -6.82 -3.90
N LEU A 73 7.87 -6.43 -3.95
CA LEU A 73 8.45 -5.43 -3.06
C LEU A 73 8.66 -4.11 -3.79
N GLY A 74 7.97 -3.07 -3.33
CA GLY A 74 8.23 -1.67 -3.65
C GLY A 74 8.96 -0.98 -2.49
N ILE A 75 9.23 0.31 -2.63
CA ILE A 75 9.85 1.12 -1.58
C ILE A 75 8.92 2.23 -1.07
N HIS A 76 9.02 2.52 0.26
CA HIS A 76 8.22 3.53 0.96
C HIS A 76 9.09 4.59 1.63
N PRO A 77 9.77 5.47 0.86
CA PRO A 77 10.65 6.48 1.41
C PRO A 77 9.85 7.57 2.16
N ASN A 78 10.35 7.97 3.34
CA ASN A 78 9.79 9.09 4.09
C ASN A 78 10.60 10.37 3.82
N PHE A 79 9.98 11.32 3.15
CA PHE A 79 10.54 12.63 2.84
C PHE A 79 9.96 13.76 3.69
N ASN A 80 9.13 13.48 4.70
CA ASN A 80 8.45 14.50 5.49
C ASN A 80 9.43 15.47 6.17
N ASP A 81 10.56 14.98 6.69
CA ASP A 81 11.60 15.81 7.29
C ASP A 81 12.18 16.88 6.33
N LEU A 82 12.09 16.64 5.03
CA LEU A 82 12.61 17.54 3.99
C LEU A 82 11.61 18.64 3.64
N ILE A 83 10.31 18.38 3.82
CA ILE A 83 9.23 19.33 3.52
C ILE A 83 9.13 20.37 4.62
N PHE A 84 9.35 19.98 5.88
CA PHE A 84 9.17 20.83 7.05
C PHE A 84 10.45 21.58 7.50
N ARG A 85 11.58 21.40 6.81
CA ARG A 85 12.81 22.16 7.04
C ARG A 85 12.93 23.32 6.06
N ASP A 86 12.81 24.54 6.56
CA ASP A 86 13.10 25.86 5.97
C ASP A 86 13.55 25.90 4.49
N GLY A 87 12.74 25.42 3.57
CA GLY A 87 12.87 25.70 2.13
C GLY A 87 14.09 25.14 1.39
N ASN A 88 15.04 24.50 2.05
CA ASN A 88 16.18 23.85 1.42
C ASN A 88 15.91 22.36 1.29
N GLN A 89 15.26 21.96 0.19
CA GLN A 89 15.18 20.56 -0.20
C GLN A 89 16.61 20.06 -0.47
N ASP A 90 17.19 19.36 0.49
CA ASP A 90 18.49 18.75 0.29
C ASP A 90 18.33 17.47 -0.55
N ILE A 91 18.55 17.64 -1.86
CA ILE A 91 18.54 16.54 -2.85
C ILE A 91 19.49 15.41 -2.43
N LYS A 92 20.58 15.72 -1.72
CA LYS A 92 21.51 14.74 -1.18
C LYS A 92 20.78 13.82 -0.18
N THR A 93 20.02 14.41 0.75
CA THR A 93 19.26 13.62 1.74
C THR A 93 18.17 12.75 1.09
N VAL A 94 17.55 13.22 -0.01
CA VAL A 94 16.62 12.40 -0.79
C VAL A 94 17.32 11.16 -1.36
N ARG A 95 18.48 11.33 -1.99
CA ARG A 95 19.26 10.21 -2.54
C ARG A 95 19.76 9.26 -1.45
N GLU A 96 20.20 9.76 -0.31
CA GLU A 96 20.61 8.93 0.83
C GLU A 96 19.47 8.01 1.29
N LYS A 97 18.23 8.52 1.36
CA LYS A 97 17.03 7.70 1.67
C LYS A 97 16.72 6.68 0.57
N MET A 98 16.88 7.05 -0.69
CA MET A 98 16.72 6.13 -1.82
C MET A 98 17.79 5.04 -1.81
N ASP A 99 19.07 5.40 -1.57
CA ASP A 99 20.18 4.46 -1.44
C ASP A 99 19.93 3.44 -0.33
N GLU A 100 19.50 3.91 0.86
CA GLU A 100 19.16 3.04 1.99
C GLU A 100 18.09 2.01 1.60
N LEU A 101 16.97 2.46 1.03
CA LEU A 101 15.88 1.55 0.66
C LEU A 101 16.23 0.62 -0.50
N LYS A 102 17.00 1.09 -1.48
CA LYS A 102 17.49 0.25 -2.58
C LYS A 102 18.58 -0.74 -2.16
N GLN A 103 19.26 -0.52 -1.04
CA GLN A 103 20.11 -1.56 -0.41
C GLN A 103 19.25 -2.67 0.21
N ILE A 104 18.10 -2.33 0.81
CA ILE A 104 17.17 -3.30 1.40
C ILE A 104 16.38 -4.03 0.30
N VAL A 105 15.90 -3.30 -0.72
CA VAL A 105 15.05 -3.82 -1.81
C VAL A 105 15.62 -3.38 -3.16
N PRO A 106 16.76 -3.97 -3.62
CA PRO A 106 17.38 -3.60 -4.89
C PRO A 106 16.49 -3.87 -6.11
N GLU A 107 15.59 -4.86 -6.00
CA GLU A 107 14.65 -5.26 -7.03
C GLU A 107 13.43 -4.34 -7.20
N ALA A 108 13.21 -3.39 -6.28
CA ALA A 108 12.01 -2.55 -6.31
C ALA A 108 11.88 -1.77 -7.62
N LEU A 109 10.73 -1.91 -8.27
CA LEU A 109 10.33 -1.16 -9.47
C LEU A 109 9.24 -0.12 -9.18
N SER A 110 8.61 -0.19 -8.01
CA SER A 110 7.50 0.67 -7.60
C SER A 110 7.85 1.48 -6.35
N VAL A 111 7.30 2.70 -6.28
CA VAL A 111 7.46 3.60 -5.14
C VAL A 111 6.12 4.19 -4.71
N ARG A 112 5.89 4.21 -3.41
CA ARG A 112 4.91 5.05 -2.74
C ARG A 112 5.62 5.76 -1.59
N SER A 113 5.77 7.07 -1.66
CA SER A 113 6.39 7.86 -0.59
C SER A 113 5.44 7.97 0.60
N HIS A 114 5.96 7.89 1.81
CA HIS A 114 5.17 8.14 3.02
C HIS A 114 4.47 9.50 2.93
N SER A 115 3.21 9.55 3.35
CA SER A 115 2.32 10.72 3.18
C SER A 115 2.17 11.18 1.71
N THR A 116 2.34 10.29 0.75
CA THR A 116 2.22 10.56 -0.71
C THR A 116 3.05 11.75 -1.21
N THR A 117 4.19 12.01 -0.58
CA THR A 117 5.09 13.10 -0.97
C THR A 117 5.49 12.97 -2.43
N ASN A 118 5.15 13.97 -3.23
CA ASN A 118 5.32 13.93 -4.68
C ASN A 118 5.76 15.29 -5.23
N SER A 119 6.67 15.28 -6.20
CA SER A 119 7.05 16.44 -7.01
C SER A 119 7.71 15.97 -8.31
N SER A 120 7.78 16.86 -9.33
CA SER A 120 8.51 16.55 -10.57
C SER A 120 9.98 16.20 -10.31
N LYS A 121 10.59 16.83 -9.30
CA LYS A 121 11.98 16.56 -8.93
C LYS A 121 12.18 15.18 -8.31
N LEU A 122 11.23 14.72 -7.50
CA LEU A 122 11.25 13.36 -6.97
C LEU A 122 11.07 12.33 -8.09
N LEU A 123 10.22 12.59 -9.08
CA LEU A 123 10.03 11.71 -10.23
C LEU A 123 11.31 11.55 -11.07
N GLU A 124 12.12 12.62 -11.25
CA GLU A 124 13.44 12.53 -11.88
C GLU A 124 14.38 11.62 -11.08
N ILE A 125 14.42 11.81 -9.75
CA ILE A 125 15.25 11.00 -8.86
C ILE A 125 14.80 9.54 -8.87
N PHE A 126 13.50 9.25 -8.78
CA PHE A 126 12.99 7.88 -8.84
C PHE A 126 13.43 7.15 -10.11
N GLN A 127 13.45 7.85 -11.24
CA GLN A 127 13.94 7.29 -12.51
C GLN A 127 15.44 6.97 -12.46
N GLU A 128 16.27 7.78 -11.77
CA GLU A 128 17.71 7.49 -11.56
C GLU A 128 17.93 6.17 -10.80
N TYR A 129 16.95 5.70 -10.04
CA TYR A 129 16.94 4.45 -9.25
C TYR A 129 16.16 3.31 -9.92
N ASP A 130 15.95 3.38 -11.23
CA ASP A 130 15.22 2.37 -12.02
C ASP A 130 13.77 2.13 -11.56
N ILE A 131 13.15 3.09 -10.85
CA ILE A 131 11.73 3.03 -10.51
C ILE A 131 10.89 3.31 -11.75
N GLN A 132 9.96 2.42 -12.03
CA GLN A 132 9.10 2.46 -13.22
C GLN A 132 7.65 2.85 -12.88
N PHE A 133 7.22 2.57 -11.64
CA PHE A 133 5.84 2.76 -11.20
C PHE A 133 5.77 3.73 -10.03
N ASP A 134 5.02 4.81 -10.23
CA ASP A 134 4.78 5.85 -9.23
C ASP A 134 3.37 5.71 -8.65
N CYS A 135 3.27 5.33 -7.37
CA CYS A 135 2.01 5.12 -6.66
C CYS A 135 1.68 6.26 -5.68
N ASN A 136 2.21 7.47 -5.91
CA ASN A 136 2.08 8.63 -5.03
C ASN A 136 0.82 9.47 -5.30
N TYR A 137 -0.26 8.89 -5.79
CA TYR A 137 -1.44 9.67 -6.14
C TYR A 137 -2.73 8.98 -5.69
N ILE A 138 -3.39 9.58 -4.70
CA ILE A 138 -4.71 9.10 -4.28
C ILE A 138 -5.81 9.87 -5.02
N ILE A 139 -6.77 9.14 -5.56
CA ILE A 139 -8.03 9.67 -6.07
C ILE A 139 -9.13 8.91 -5.35
N PRO A 140 -9.72 9.47 -4.28
CA PRO A 140 -10.70 8.76 -3.47
C PRO A 140 -11.87 8.26 -4.33
N TYR A 141 -12.34 7.04 -4.05
CA TYR A 141 -13.36 6.36 -4.85
C TYR A 141 -14.68 7.14 -4.98
N HIS A 142 -14.97 8.07 -4.06
CA HIS A 142 -16.18 8.90 -4.11
C HIS A 142 -16.05 10.14 -5.00
N VAL A 143 -14.84 10.44 -5.51
CA VAL A 143 -14.57 11.64 -6.34
C VAL A 143 -14.82 11.37 -7.82
N THR A 144 -14.59 10.15 -8.28
CA THR A 144 -14.77 9.76 -9.68
C THR A 144 -15.26 8.34 -9.82
N ASP A 145 -15.99 8.06 -10.89
CA ASP A 145 -16.52 6.74 -11.17
C ASP A 145 -15.48 5.79 -11.77
N LYS A 146 -14.46 6.33 -12.43
CA LYS A 146 -13.43 5.53 -13.09
C LYS A 146 -12.05 6.16 -12.97
N ILE A 147 -11.08 5.33 -12.60
CA ILE A 147 -9.65 5.67 -12.54
C ILE A 147 -8.89 4.78 -13.51
N ALA A 148 -7.81 5.30 -14.07
CA ALA A 148 -6.91 4.58 -14.98
C ALA A 148 -5.45 4.90 -14.65
N PRO A 149 -4.50 3.99 -14.92
CA PRO A 149 -3.08 4.31 -14.89
C PRO A 149 -2.70 5.12 -16.15
N TRP A 150 -1.61 5.92 -16.08
CA TRP A 150 -1.14 6.67 -17.24
C TRP A 150 0.38 6.83 -17.27
N ARG A 151 0.93 7.06 -18.46
CA ARG A 151 2.35 7.39 -18.64
C ARG A 151 2.61 8.83 -18.23
N LEU A 152 3.70 9.02 -17.49
CA LEU A 152 4.25 10.32 -17.18
C LEU A 152 5.22 10.79 -18.29
N TRP A 153 5.61 12.05 -18.24
CA TRP A 153 6.54 12.69 -19.19
C TRP A 153 7.95 12.04 -19.18
N ASN A 154 8.32 11.35 -18.11
CA ASN A 154 9.60 10.65 -17.94
C ASN A 154 9.47 9.12 -18.13
N ASP A 155 8.47 8.67 -18.87
CA ASP A 155 8.18 7.27 -19.18
C ASP A 155 7.83 6.38 -17.96
N MET A 156 7.79 6.91 -16.74
CA MET A 156 7.23 6.19 -15.60
C MET A 156 5.72 6.01 -15.77
N THR A 157 5.19 4.96 -15.20
CA THR A 157 3.75 4.75 -15.12
C THR A 157 3.22 5.25 -13.78
N ARG A 158 2.29 6.21 -13.81
CA ARG A 158 1.54 6.60 -12.61
C ARG A 158 0.39 5.66 -12.38
N ILE A 159 0.33 5.10 -11.17
CA ILE A 159 -0.71 4.18 -10.74
C ILE A 159 -1.39 4.80 -9.52
N PRO A 160 -2.52 5.50 -9.74
CA PRO A 160 -3.28 6.05 -8.61
C PRO A 160 -3.94 4.93 -7.83
N TYR A 161 -4.05 5.10 -6.52
CA TYR A 161 -4.90 4.27 -5.68
C TYR A 161 -6.14 5.04 -5.27
N TYR A 162 -7.23 4.34 -4.95
CA TYR A 162 -8.51 5.00 -4.72
C TYR A 162 -9.13 4.65 -3.38
N TYR A 163 -8.56 3.69 -2.67
CA TYR A 163 -8.89 3.36 -1.30
C TYR A 163 -7.62 3.32 -0.45
N SER A 164 -7.68 3.93 0.73
CA SER A 164 -6.67 3.81 1.77
C SER A 164 -7.35 3.74 3.12
N ASP A 165 -6.92 2.80 3.97
CA ASP A 165 -7.53 2.59 5.28
C ASP A 165 -7.27 3.76 6.24
N ASP A 166 -6.09 4.36 6.22
CA ASP A 166 -5.73 5.52 7.04
C ASP A 166 -6.56 6.75 6.68
N LEU A 167 -6.77 7.03 5.38
CA LEU A 167 -7.63 8.13 4.93
C LEU A 167 -9.10 7.83 5.22
N SER A 168 -9.55 6.60 5.08
CA SER A 168 -10.88 6.16 5.48
C SER A 168 -11.13 6.44 6.96
N LEU A 169 -10.15 6.15 7.82
CA LEU A 169 -10.19 6.47 9.25
C LEU A 169 -10.15 7.99 9.52
N ALA A 170 -9.25 8.72 8.83
CA ALA A 170 -9.06 10.16 9.04
C ALA A 170 -10.30 10.98 8.65
N TYR A 171 -10.98 10.60 7.56
CA TYR A 171 -12.20 11.26 7.08
C TYR A 171 -13.49 10.63 7.60
N ASN A 172 -13.39 9.64 8.50
CA ASN A 172 -14.53 8.92 9.08
C ASN A 172 -15.47 8.31 8.03
N LEU A 173 -14.89 7.73 6.98
CA LEU A 173 -15.62 7.03 5.92
C LEU A 173 -15.90 5.58 6.36
N VAL A 174 -16.59 5.41 7.48
CA VAL A 174 -16.74 4.11 8.17
C VAL A 174 -17.70 3.15 7.49
N ASP A 175 -18.70 3.65 6.76
CA ASP A 175 -19.77 2.84 6.19
C ASP A 175 -19.47 2.33 4.77
N GLU A 176 -18.20 2.27 4.41
CA GLU A 176 -17.76 1.77 3.11
C GLU A 176 -18.04 0.28 2.96
N SER A 177 -18.70 -0.07 1.88
CA SER A 177 -18.97 -1.45 1.47
C SER A 177 -17.85 -1.94 0.55
N MET A 178 -17.01 -2.88 1.00
CA MET A 178 -15.96 -3.47 0.16
C MET A 178 -16.53 -4.12 -1.12
N PRO A 179 -17.69 -4.83 -1.09
CA PRO A 179 -18.33 -5.28 -2.33
C PRO A 179 -18.57 -4.15 -3.34
N GLN A 180 -19.19 -3.07 -2.92
CA GLN A 180 -19.50 -1.94 -3.81
C GLN A 180 -18.25 -1.28 -4.38
N ILE A 181 -17.21 -1.07 -3.55
CA ILE A 181 -15.97 -0.45 -3.98
C ILE A 181 -15.21 -1.39 -4.93
N SER A 182 -15.17 -2.70 -4.66
CA SER A 182 -14.45 -3.68 -5.48
C SER A 182 -15.11 -3.95 -6.85
N GLU A 183 -16.38 -3.60 -7.03
CA GLU A 183 -17.12 -3.77 -8.28
C GLU A 183 -17.03 -2.58 -9.23
N ARG A 184 -16.43 -1.47 -8.80
CA ARG A 184 -16.31 -0.27 -9.64
C ARG A 184 -15.48 -0.53 -10.89
N GLU A 185 -15.80 0.19 -11.94
CA GLU A 185 -15.02 0.16 -13.18
C GLU A 185 -13.65 0.83 -13.01
N GLY A 186 -12.72 0.43 -13.85
CA GLY A 186 -11.39 1.01 -13.90
C GLY A 186 -10.38 0.33 -12.97
N LEU A 187 -9.30 1.04 -12.69
CA LEU A 187 -8.20 0.58 -11.85
C LEU A 187 -8.66 0.49 -10.38
N LYS A 188 -8.36 -0.63 -9.75
CA LYS A 188 -8.76 -0.94 -8.37
C LYS A 188 -7.53 -1.24 -7.51
N VAL A 189 -6.88 -0.20 -7.02
CA VAL A 189 -5.74 -0.28 -6.10
C VAL A 189 -6.20 0.07 -4.69
N PHE A 190 -6.07 -0.90 -3.79
CA PHE A 190 -6.38 -0.76 -2.37
C PHE A 190 -5.09 -0.66 -1.58
N ASP A 191 -5.03 0.33 -0.70
CA ASP A 191 -3.94 0.52 0.22
C ASP A 191 -4.37 0.23 1.65
N PHE A 192 -3.59 -0.62 2.31
CA PHE A 192 -3.77 -0.98 3.71
C PHE A 192 -2.45 -0.87 4.48
N HIS A 193 -2.57 -0.58 5.77
CA HIS A 193 -1.44 -0.60 6.68
C HIS A 193 -1.54 -1.82 7.60
N PRO A 194 -0.52 -2.68 7.67
CA PRO A 194 -0.54 -3.86 8.54
C PRO A 194 -0.92 -3.56 9.99
N VAL A 195 -0.53 -2.40 10.52
CA VAL A 195 -0.86 -1.96 11.87
C VAL A 195 -2.37 -1.79 12.07
N HIS A 196 -3.08 -1.25 11.08
CA HIS A 196 -4.53 -1.09 11.14
C HIS A 196 -5.27 -2.42 10.99
N ILE A 197 -4.75 -3.32 10.16
CA ILE A 197 -5.27 -4.69 10.06
C ILE A 197 -5.09 -5.43 11.37
N TYR A 198 -3.89 -5.39 11.97
CA TYR A 198 -3.58 -6.10 13.22
C TYR A 198 -4.46 -5.63 14.38
N LEU A 199 -4.60 -4.32 14.55
CA LEU A 199 -5.43 -3.70 15.60
C LEU A 199 -6.93 -3.83 15.32
N ASN A 200 -7.34 -4.09 14.08
CA ASN A 200 -8.71 -3.91 13.61
C ASN A 200 -9.22 -2.48 13.87
N THR A 201 -8.44 -1.49 13.46
CA THR A 201 -8.67 -0.08 13.78
C THR A 201 -10.05 0.38 13.31
N ASP A 202 -10.84 0.97 14.23
CA ASP A 202 -12.16 1.52 13.95
C ASP A 202 -12.18 3.07 13.90
N SER A 203 -11.11 3.71 14.41
CA SER A 203 -10.99 5.17 14.46
C SER A 203 -9.53 5.60 14.69
N ILE A 204 -9.19 6.81 14.28
CA ILE A 204 -7.89 7.44 14.58
C ILE A 204 -7.67 7.52 16.10
N ALA A 205 -8.71 7.80 16.88
CA ALA A 205 -8.61 7.87 18.34
C ALA A 205 -8.16 6.52 18.95
N THR A 206 -8.64 5.39 18.42
CA THR A 206 -8.21 4.05 18.84
C THR A 206 -6.75 3.82 18.50
N TYR A 207 -6.33 4.17 17.28
CA TYR A 207 -4.94 4.05 16.84
C TYR A 207 -4.00 4.87 17.73
N GLU A 208 -4.26 6.15 17.95
CA GLU A 208 -3.45 7.03 18.79
C GLU A 208 -3.35 6.54 20.24
N LYS A 209 -4.45 6.05 20.82
CA LYS A 209 -4.48 5.49 22.18
C LYS A 209 -3.58 4.27 22.36
N THR A 210 -3.35 3.51 21.30
CA THR A 210 -2.56 2.28 21.34
C THR A 210 -1.11 2.46 20.89
N ARG A 211 -0.72 3.66 20.43
CA ARG A 211 0.58 3.94 19.79
C ARG A 211 1.79 3.45 20.58
N ASP A 212 1.78 3.65 21.89
CA ASP A 212 2.90 3.27 22.77
C ASP A 212 3.07 1.75 22.93
N ILE A 213 2.06 0.95 22.54
CA ILE A 213 2.07 -0.50 22.69
C ILE A 213 2.24 -1.26 21.37
N HIS A 214 2.37 -0.57 20.22
CA HIS A 214 2.49 -1.20 18.90
C HIS A 214 3.69 -2.14 18.75
N ARG A 215 4.69 -2.04 19.62
CA ARG A 215 5.87 -2.93 19.67
C ARG A 215 5.74 -4.05 20.69
N ASN A 216 4.64 -4.12 21.42
CA ASN A 216 4.37 -5.17 22.40
C ASN A 216 3.24 -6.07 21.90
N GLU A 217 3.61 -7.18 21.28
CA GLU A 217 2.67 -8.11 20.64
C GLU A 217 1.47 -8.47 21.53
N LYS A 218 1.75 -8.90 22.78
CA LYS A 218 0.70 -9.34 23.72
C LYS A 218 -0.28 -8.21 24.05
N LEU A 219 0.24 -7.03 24.40
CA LEU A 219 -0.60 -5.88 24.75
C LEU A 219 -1.34 -5.38 23.51
N PHE A 220 -0.70 -5.35 22.36
CA PHE A 220 -1.31 -4.89 21.12
C PHE A 220 -2.47 -5.80 20.71
N LEU A 221 -2.28 -7.12 20.76
CA LEU A 221 -3.33 -8.11 20.49
C LEU A 221 -4.51 -7.98 21.47
N GLN A 222 -4.25 -7.77 22.76
CA GLN A 222 -5.30 -7.57 23.78
C GLN A 222 -6.15 -6.32 23.55
N ASN A 223 -5.63 -5.34 22.81
CA ASN A 223 -6.33 -4.11 22.46
C ASN A 223 -6.98 -4.14 21.07
N ARG A 224 -6.93 -5.28 20.36
CA ARG A 224 -7.62 -5.45 19.07
C ARG A 224 -9.10 -5.11 19.22
N VAL A 225 -9.59 -4.25 18.32
CA VAL A 225 -10.97 -3.76 18.37
C VAL A 225 -11.96 -4.88 18.01
N ALA A 226 -13.00 -5.04 18.82
CA ALA A 226 -14.04 -6.05 18.60
C ALA A 226 -15.17 -5.56 17.63
N LYS A 227 -15.27 -4.25 17.42
CA LYS A 227 -16.22 -3.69 16.46
C LYS A 227 -15.65 -3.79 15.05
N ARG A 228 -16.53 -3.67 14.04
CA ARG A 228 -16.11 -3.63 12.64
C ARG A 228 -15.07 -2.53 12.42
N GLY A 229 -13.89 -2.92 11.93
CA GLY A 229 -12.74 -2.06 11.67
C GLY A 229 -12.02 -2.43 10.38
N THR A 230 -10.76 -2.01 10.28
CA THR A 230 -9.93 -2.22 9.07
C THR A 230 -9.71 -3.69 8.76
N ARG A 231 -9.49 -4.55 9.79
CA ARG A 231 -9.31 -6.00 9.58
C ARG A 231 -10.54 -6.64 8.96
N ASP A 232 -11.72 -6.28 9.44
CA ASP A 232 -12.98 -6.83 8.93
C ASP A 232 -13.21 -6.42 7.47
N LYS A 233 -12.92 -5.16 7.13
CA LYS A 233 -12.97 -4.66 5.74
C LYS A 233 -11.95 -5.37 4.85
N PHE A 234 -10.74 -5.57 5.34
CA PHE A 234 -9.69 -6.29 4.61
C PHE A 234 -10.08 -7.74 4.35
N LEU A 235 -10.58 -8.46 5.36
CA LEU A 235 -11.07 -9.84 5.21
C LEU A 235 -12.22 -9.93 4.21
N GLU A 236 -13.20 -9.03 4.30
CA GLU A 236 -14.30 -8.95 3.33
C GLU A 236 -13.77 -8.77 1.88
N LEU A 237 -12.79 -7.90 1.68
CA LEU A 237 -12.19 -7.67 0.36
C LEU A 237 -11.46 -8.91 -0.17
N ILE A 238 -10.59 -9.54 0.64
CA ILE A 238 -9.81 -10.71 0.17
C ILE A 238 -10.70 -11.93 -0.09
N GLU A 239 -11.79 -12.12 0.65
CA GLU A 239 -12.80 -13.15 0.39
C GLU A 239 -13.50 -12.90 -0.95
N ILE A 240 -13.84 -11.65 -1.27
CA ILE A 240 -14.42 -11.27 -2.57
C ILE A 240 -13.44 -11.59 -3.70
N VAL A 241 -12.17 -11.21 -3.57
CA VAL A 241 -11.15 -11.46 -4.60
C VAL A 241 -10.96 -12.97 -4.79
N ALA A 242 -10.76 -13.71 -3.72
CA ALA A 242 -10.56 -15.16 -3.77
C ALA A 242 -11.75 -15.91 -4.40
N SER A 243 -12.98 -15.48 -4.11
CA SER A 243 -14.19 -16.07 -4.70
C SER A 243 -14.31 -15.86 -6.21
N ARG A 244 -13.60 -14.88 -6.77
CA ARG A 244 -13.60 -14.55 -8.20
C ARG A 244 -12.47 -15.23 -8.98
N GLU A 245 -11.42 -15.67 -8.28
CA GLU A 245 -10.31 -16.43 -8.88
C GLU A 245 -10.67 -17.92 -9.13
N LEU A 246 -11.69 -18.44 -8.44
CA LEU A 246 -12.23 -19.80 -8.60
C LEU A 246 -13.17 -19.87 -9.80
#